data_de3d5aa4f2693611896c563573749bac
#
_entry.id   de3d5aa4f2693611896c563573749bac
#
_cell.length_a   1.000
_cell.length_b   1.000
_cell.length_c   1.000
_cell.angle_alpha   90.00
_cell.angle_beta   90.00
_cell.angle_gamma   90.00
#
_symmetry.space_group_name_H-M   'P 1'
#
loop_
_entity.id
_entity.type
_entity.pdbx_description
1 polymer ?
#
loop_
_entity_poly.entity_id
_entity_poly.type
_entity_poly.pdbx_seq_one_letter_code
_entity_poly.pdbx_strand_id
1 'polypeptide(L)'
;MNTEKARKCLEDIKNMDITARLLNEEFERTEDKKKKEKIAKTVKECTDKKAKIIEVILFGLSDARSKEILYKKYVLGYTMKEISKKLNYTYQYTRILHIKALEQLENITAGAIQ
;
A
#
# COMPACT_ATOMS: atom_id res chain seq x y z
N MET A 1 -3.73 -7.75 19.42
CA MET A 1 -4.52 -8.01 18.21
C MET A 1 -3.61 -8.22 17.01
N ASN A 2 -3.92 -9.19 16.17
CA ASN A 2 -3.07 -9.53 15.03
C ASN A 2 -3.27 -8.54 13.89
N THR A 3 -2.18 -7.94 13.41
CA THR A 3 -2.19 -7.01 12.27
C THR A 3 -1.29 -7.50 11.14
N GLU A 4 -0.92 -8.76 11.17
CA GLU A 4 0.06 -9.34 10.25
C GLU A 4 -0.37 -9.31 8.79
N LYS A 5 -1.62 -9.69 8.52
CA LYS A 5 -2.17 -9.69 7.16
C LYS A 5 -2.28 -8.28 6.59
N ALA A 6 -2.76 -7.34 7.40
CA ALA A 6 -2.88 -5.95 7.00
C ALA A 6 -1.51 -5.36 6.70
N ARG A 7 -0.55 -5.61 7.58
CA ARG A 7 0.82 -5.13 7.43
C ARG A 7 1.46 -5.66 6.15
N LYS A 8 1.33 -6.97 5.91
CA LYS A 8 1.88 -7.62 4.72
C LYS A 8 1.24 -7.06 3.45
N CYS A 9 -0.07 -6.91 3.45
CA CYS A 9 -0.81 -6.36 2.32
C CYS A 9 -0.31 -4.95 1.94
N LEU A 10 -0.10 -4.10 2.95
CA LEU A 10 0.37 -2.74 2.73
C LEU A 10 1.84 -2.70 2.30
N GLU A 11 2.67 -3.56 2.87
CA GLU A 11 4.09 -3.63 2.51
C GLU A 11 4.26 -4.12 1.06
N ASP A 12 3.34 -4.93 0.56
CA ASP A 12 3.35 -5.40 -0.82
C ASP A 12 3.19 -4.25 -1.83
N ILE A 13 2.58 -3.13 -1.44
CA ILE A 13 2.47 -1.95 -2.31
C ILE A 13 3.86 -1.48 -2.74
N LYS A 14 4.79 -1.40 -1.81
CA LYS A 14 6.16 -0.97 -2.11
C LYS A 14 6.85 -1.94 -3.08
N ASN A 15 6.68 -3.24 -2.82
CA ASN A 15 7.25 -4.27 -3.70
C ASN A 15 6.64 -4.22 -5.11
N MET A 16 5.34 -3.98 -5.21
CA MET A 16 4.66 -3.84 -6.49
C MET A 16 5.16 -2.62 -7.26
N ASP A 17 5.36 -1.50 -6.57
CA ASP A 17 5.88 -0.29 -7.19
C ASP A 17 7.30 -0.50 -7.75
N ILE A 18 8.17 -1.13 -6.95
CA ILE A 18 9.54 -1.42 -7.37
C ILE A 18 9.53 -2.40 -8.56
N THR A 19 8.76 -3.46 -8.46
CA THR A 19 8.65 -4.47 -9.51
C THR A 19 8.14 -3.86 -10.80
N ALA A 20 7.09 -3.04 -10.74
CA ALA A 20 6.53 -2.37 -11.92
C ALA A 20 7.57 -1.44 -12.56
N ARG A 21 8.33 -0.70 -11.74
CA ARG A 21 9.37 0.19 -12.26
C ARG A 21 10.46 -0.60 -12.99
N LEU A 22 10.94 -1.68 -12.40
CA LEU A 22 11.98 -2.52 -13.01
C LEU A 22 11.48 -3.18 -14.30
N LEU A 23 10.24 -3.64 -14.29
CA LEU A 23 9.63 -4.23 -15.48
C LEU A 23 9.48 -3.21 -16.60
N ASN A 24 9.11 -1.98 -16.29
CA ASN A 24 9.01 -0.90 -17.27
C ASN A 24 10.38 -0.55 -17.85
N GLU A 25 11.43 -0.56 -17.04
CA GLU A 25 12.79 -0.36 -17.52
C GLU A 25 13.21 -1.48 -18.49
N GLU A 26 12.88 -2.72 -18.16
CA GLU A 26 13.17 -3.86 -19.02
C GLU A 26 12.35 -3.82 -20.31
N PHE A 27 11.11 -3.35 -20.24
CA PHE A 27 10.24 -3.16 -21.42
C PHE A 27 10.90 -2.22 -22.42
N GLU A 28 11.51 -1.14 -21.96
CA GLU A 28 12.19 -0.18 -22.83
C GLU A 28 13.48 -0.75 -23.43
N ARG A 29 14.10 -1.72 -22.76
CA ARG A 29 15.38 -2.29 -23.18
C ARG A 29 15.25 -3.47 -24.12
N THR A 30 14.15 -4.21 -24.03
CA THR A 30 13.97 -5.42 -24.83
C THR A 30 13.26 -5.14 -26.17
N GLU A 31 13.60 -5.90 -27.20
CA GLU A 31 12.92 -5.85 -28.49
C GLU A 31 12.03 -7.08 -28.72
N ASP A 32 12.06 -8.03 -27.79
CA ASP A 32 11.28 -9.25 -27.86
C ASP A 32 9.81 -8.95 -27.59
N LYS A 33 8.95 -9.14 -28.57
CA LYS A 33 7.50 -8.89 -28.46
C LYS A 33 6.82 -9.71 -27.39
N LYS A 34 7.15 -10.99 -27.29
CA LYS A 34 6.57 -11.88 -26.29
C LYS A 34 6.92 -11.44 -24.88
N LYS A 35 8.17 -11.03 -24.68
CA LYS A 35 8.64 -10.52 -23.41
C LYS A 35 7.94 -9.22 -23.04
N LYS A 36 7.77 -8.31 -24.01
CA LYS A 36 7.04 -7.06 -23.81
C LYS A 36 5.60 -7.29 -23.41
N GLU A 37 4.92 -8.23 -24.05
CA GLU A 37 3.54 -8.57 -23.70
C GLU A 37 3.43 -9.11 -22.27
N LYS A 38 4.36 -9.99 -21.89
CA LYS A 38 4.41 -10.53 -20.52
C LYS A 38 4.64 -9.44 -19.50
N ILE A 39 5.57 -8.53 -19.78
CA ILE A 39 5.86 -7.40 -18.91
C ILE A 39 4.62 -6.51 -18.73
N ALA A 40 3.99 -6.13 -19.84
CA ALA A 40 2.81 -5.27 -19.81
C ALA A 40 1.69 -5.89 -18.99
N LYS A 41 1.46 -7.19 -19.12
CA LYS A 41 0.45 -7.92 -18.35
C LYS A 41 0.77 -7.91 -16.86
N THR A 42 2.03 -8.16 -16.51
CA THR A 42 2.46 -8.19 -15.11
C THR A 42 2.37 -6.79 -14.46
N VAL A 43 2.78 -5.76 -15.19
CA VAL A 43 2.66 -4.37 -14.71
C VAL A 43 1.20 -4.02 -14.44
N LYS A 44 0.30 -4.40 -15.35
CA LYS A 44 -1.13 -4.16 -15.17
C LYS A 44 -1.67 -4.86 -13.92
N GLU A 45 -1.26 -6.12 -13.70
CA GLU A 45 -1.67 -6.87 -12.51
C GLU A 45 -1.21 -6.17 -11.22
N CYS A 46 0.02 -5.67 -11.19
CA CYS A 46 0.54 -4.92 -10.05
C CYS A 46 -0.26 -3.64 -9.82
N THR A 47 -0.55 -2.90 -10.88
CA THR A 47 -1.34 -1.66 -10.81
C THR A 47 -2.75 -1.92 -10.29
N ASP A 48 -3.40 -2.98 -10.79
CA ASP A 48 -4.76 -3.34 -10.37
C ASP A 48 -4.80 -3.75 -8.91
N LYS A 49 -3.84 -4.53 -8.45
CA LYS A 49 -3.75 -4.94 -7.03
C LYS A 49 -3.53 -3.73 -6.12
N LYS A 50 -2.63 -2.84 -6.51
CA LYS A 50 -2.37 -1.61 -5.76
C LYS A 50 -3.63 -0.76 -5.67
N ALA A 51 -4.34 -0.59 -6.77
CA ALA A 51 -5.58 0.18 -6.81
C ALA A 51 -6.63 -0.38 -5.85
N LYS A 52 -6.77 -1.70 -5.79
CA LYS A 52 -7.71 -2.35 -4.85
C LYS A 52 -7.35 -2.09 -3.40
N ILE A 53 -6.07 -2.15 -3.07
CA ILE A 53 -5.62 -1.87 -1.69
C ILE A 53 -5.91 -0.41 -1.33
N ILE A 54 -5.64 0.52 -2.24
CA ILE A 54 -5.92 1.94 -2.04
C ILE A 54 -7.42 2.16 -1.84
N GLU A 55 -8.28 1.50 -2.61
CA GLU A 55 -9.73 1.58 -2.44
C GLU A 55 -10.16 1.13 -1.05
N VAL A 56 -9.60 0.02 -0.56
CA VAL A 56 -9.91 -0.46 0.79
C VAL A 56 -9.51 0.56 1.84
N ILE A 57 -8.36 1.21 1.68
CA ILE A 57 -7.92 2.26 2.61
C ILE A 57 -8.90 3.44 2.59
N LEU A 58 -9.22 3.94 1.40
CA LEU A 58 -10.01 5.16 1.26
C LEU A 58 -11.50 4.97 1.54
N PHE A 59 -12.05 3.84 1.18
CA PHE A 59 -13.50 3.60 1.29
C PHE A 59 -13.89 2.58 2.36
N GLY A 60 -12.98 1.70 2.74
CA GLY A 60 -13.25 0.66 3.74
C GLY A 60 -13.06 1.11 5.17
N LEU A 61 -12.09 1.99 5.41
CA LEU A 61 -11.85 2.52 6.76
C LEU A 61 -12.82 3.67 7.04
N SER A 62 -13.34 3.72 8.26
CA SER A 62 -14.28 4.77 8.65
C SER A 62 -13.61 5.99 9.27
N ASP A 63 -12.44 5.81 9.88
CA ASP A 63 -11.73 6.88 10.58
C ASP A 63 -10.80 7.63 9.62
N ALA A 64 -11.02 8.93 9.46
CA ALA A 64 -10.22 9.77 8.57
C ALA A 64 -8.73 9.79 8.94
N ARG A 65 -8.42 9.77 10.24
CA ARG A 65 -7.02 9.76 10.69
C ARG A 65 -6.32 8.46 10.33
N SER A 66 -7.01 7.34 10.44
CA SER A 66 -6.49 6.03 10.03
C SER A 66 -6.20 6.00 8.53
N LYS A 67 -7.13 6.51 7.72
CA LYS A 67 -6.94 6.61 6.27
C LYS A 67 -5.68 7.41 5.94
N GLU A 68 -5.54 8.57 6.56
CA GLU A 68 -4.43 9.49 6.28
C GLU A 68 -3.08 8.86 6.62
N ILE A 69 -2.98 8.21 7.78
CA ILE A 69 -1.73 7.60 8.21
C ILE A 69 -1.33 6.44 7.29
N LEU A 70 -2.27 5.56 6.96
CA LEU A 70 -1.98 4.43 6.09
C LEU A 70 -1.64 4.88 4.67
N TYR A 71 -2.37 5.85 4.16
CA TYR A 71 -2.10 6.39 2.83
C TYR A 71 -0.72 7.05 2.76
N LYS A 72 -0.42 7.92 3.71
CA LYS A 72 0.88 8.63 3.73
C LYS A 72 2.05 7.67 3.89
N LYS A 73 1.92 6.67 4.77
CA LYS A 73 3.01 5.76 5.02
C LYS A 73 3.23 4.76 3.88
N TYR A 74 2.17 4.12 3.40
CA TYR A 74 2.29 2.98 2.49
C TYR A 74 2.11 3.33 1.02
N VAL A 75 1.33 4.36 0.71
CA VAL A 75 1.14 4.79 -0.67
C VAL A 75 2.14 5.87 -1.05
N LEU A 76 2.32 6.88 -0.19
CA LEU A 76 3.24 7.99 -0.47
C LEU A 76 4.67 7.74 0.01
N GLY A 77 4.88 6.76 0.88
CA GLY A 77 6.21 6.38 1.33
C GLY A 77 6.83 7.25 2.41
N TYR A 78 6.02 8.02 3.14
CA TYR A 78 6.52 8.84 4.24
C TYR A 78 6.89 7.99 5.45
N THR A 79 7.92 8.41 6.17
CA THR A 79 8.28 7.79 7.44
C THR A 79 7.29 8.24 8.53
N MET A 80 7.23 7.47 9.62
CA MET A 80 6.38 7.85 10.76
C MET A 80 6.74 9.23 11.32
N LYS A 81 8.02 9.55 11.30
CA LYS A 81 8.53 10.84 11.76
C LYS A 81 8.02 11.99 10.86
N GLU A 82 8.08 11.78 9.54
CA GLU A 82 7.56 12.76 8.59
C GLU A 82 6.05 12.95 8.73
N ILE A 83 5.33 11.85 8.92
CA ILE A 83 3.87 11.90 9.11
C ILE A 83 3.52 12.68 10.37
N SER A 84 4.21 12.41 11.48
CA SER A 84 3.94 13.11 12.75
C SER A 84 4.15 14.62 12.61
N LYS A 85 5.18 15.04 11.86
CA LYS A 85 5.43 16.44 11.60
C LYS A 85 4.35 17.07 10.73
N LYS A 86 3.96 16.38 9.65
CA LYS A 86 2.94 16.89 8.72
C LYS A 86 1.58 17.06 9.38
N LEU A 87 1.22 16.13 10.27
CA LEU A 87 -0.07 16.16 10.94
C LEU A 87 -0.03 16.92 12.26
N ASN A 88 1.14 17.41 12.65
CA ASN A 88 1.33 18.13 13.91
C ASN A 88 0.93 17.27 15.12
N TYR A 89 1.29 16.01 15.09
CA TYR A 89 1.11 15.04 16.16
C TYR A 89 2.46 14.68 16.76
N THR A 90 2.45 14.18 18.00
CA THR A 90 3.66 13.58 18.56
C THR A 90 3.95 12.26 17.82
N TYR A 91 5.21 11.87 17.81
CA TYR A 91 5.61 10.60 17.23
C TYR A 91 4.88 9.42 17.87
N GLN A 92 4.76 9.45 19.19
CA GLN A 92 4.11 8.37 19.94
C GLN A 92 2.63 8.25 19.60
N TYR A 93 1.92 9.39 19.53
CA TYR A 93 0.51 9.40 19.14
C TYR A 93 0.32 8.86 17.71
N THR A 94 1.21 9.25 16.79
CA THR A 94 1.19 8.75 15.42
C THR A 94 1.35 7.24 15.37
N ARG A 95 2.24 6.69 16.20
CA ARG A 95 2.43 5.24 16.30
C ARG A 95 1.17 4.53 16.78
N ILE A 96 0.51 5.09 17.78
CA ILE A 96 -0.74 4.53 18.31
C ILE A 96 -1.83 4.53 17.23
N LEU A 97 -1.97 5.63 16.51
CA LEU A 97 -2.94 5.74 15.43
C LEU A 97 -2.62 4.74 14.29
N HIS A 98 -1.35 4.54 14.00
CA HIS A 98 -0.91 3.58 13.00
C HIS A 98 -1.34 2.16 13.36
N ILE A 99 -1.10 1.75 14.61
CA ILE A 99 -1.49 0.43 15.09
C ILE A 99 -3.02 0.26 15.03
N LYS A 100 -3.77 1.26 15.46
CA LYS A 100 -5.24 1.23 15.38
C LYS A 100 -5.73 1.11 13.95
N ALA A 101 -5.09 1.85 13.03
CA ALA A 101 -5.43 1.78 11.60
C ALA A 101 -5.17 0.38 11.05
N LEU A 102 -4.07 -0.24 11.41
CA LEU A 102 -3.75 -1.62 10.99
C LEU A 102 -4.77 -2.62 11.55
N GLU A 103 -5.20 -2.45 12.78
CA GLU A 103 -6.23 -3.29 13.38
C GLU A 103 -7.56 -3.18 12.64
N GLN A 104 -7.96 -1.97 12.29
CA GLN A 104 -9.17 -1.75 11.51
C GLN A 104 -9.08 -2.41 10.14
N LEU A 105 -7.94 -2.25 9.47
CA LEU A 105 -7.71 -2.85 8.16
C LEU A 105 -7.70 -4.39 8.25
N GLU A 106 -7.11 -4.95 9.29
CA GLU A 106 -7.09 -6.39 9.52
C GLU A 106 -8.51 -6.95 9.63
N ASN A 107 -9.37 -6.25 10.37
CA ASN A 107 -10.77 -6.66 10.51
C ASN A 107 -11.52 -6.64 9.17
N ILE A 108 -11.29 -5.62 8.37
CA ILE A 108 -11.90 -5.49 7.04
C ILE A 108 -11.38 -6.60 6.12
N THR A 109 -10.09 -6.84 6.13
CA THR A 109 -9.45 -7.85 5.29
C THR A 109 -9.93 -9.25 5.65
N ALA A 110 -10.05 -9.53 6.95
CA ALA A 110 -10.57 -10.81 7.42
C ALA A 110 -12.01 -11.02 6.98
N GLY A 111 -12.83 -9.96 7.04
CA GLY A 111 -14.22 -10.01 6.58
C GLY A 111 -14.33 -10.20 5.06
N ALA A 112 -13.41 -9.62 4.30
CA ALA A 112 -13.42 -9.72 2.85
C ALA A 112 -13.01 -11.10 2.33
N ILE A 113 -12.25 -11.85 3.12
CA ILE A 113 -11.77 -13.19 2.75
C ILE A 113 -12.81 -14.26 3.02
N GLN A 114 -13.78 -13.97 3.87
CA GLN A 114 -14.90 -14.87 4.13
C GLN A 114 -15.94 -14.79 2.98
#